data_80f43f009cc37e3ae0b54934166f057a
#
_entry.id   80f43f009cc37e3ae0b54934166f057a
#
_cell.length_a   1.000
_cell.length_b   1.000
_cell.length_c   1.000
_cell.angle_alpha   90.00
_cell.angle_beta   90.00
_cell.angle_gamma   90.00
#
_symmetry.space_group_name_H-M   'P 1'
#
loop_
_entity.id
_entity.type
_entity.pdbx_description
1 polymer ?
#
loop_
_entity_poly.entity_id
_entity_poly.type
_entity_poly.pdbx_seq_one_letter_code
_entity_poly.pdbx_strand_id
1 'polypeptide(L)'
;RIPASAAALAGKDVVTSETFTCLYGWRKWGGKGPHQDEEQVADMRLIADALFANGTNQIIWHGMPYNEKGKGKNDNHFYASVHVGPDAYFKDQLKDFNDYMTKVSQYMRKGQVYSDVALYLPLEDSWMGVEYPDSLQMPWVWGEYELRYVFAPDYLAGYQPLWVNAKVLSEATFTEGVLRYGAMSFSALAVDVEWLDIAALRQMLRLAKEGLPVVMAREPKQPGKNKSAEFAALYKELMALSNVSSRPTD
;
A
#
# COMPACT_ATOMS: atom_id res chain seq x y z
N ARG A 1 0.47 -1.85 2.53
CA ARG A 1 1.61 -1.03 3.03
C ARG A 1 1.42 0.47 2.80
N ILE A 2 0.91 0.90 1.66
CA ILE A 2 0.77 2.34 1.36
C ILE A 2 -0.10 3.06 2.40
N PRO A 3 -1.31 2.60 2.76
CA PRO A 3 -2.10 3.24 3.82
C PRO A 3 -1.41 3.24 5.19
N ALA A 4 -0.70 2.16 5.53
CA ALA A 4 0.06 2.07 6.78
C ALA A 4 1.20 3.08 6.83
N SER A 5 1.91 3.28 5.70
CA SER A 5 2.94 4.31 5.58
C SER A 5 2.35 5.71 5.77
N ALA A 6 1.25 6.01 5.10
CA ALA A 6 0.58 7.30 5.24
C ALA A 6 0.11 7.57 6.68
N ALA A 7 -0.43 6.55 7.35
CA ALA A 7 -0.85 6.65 8.75
C ALA A 7 0.34 6.92 9.68
N ALA A 8 1.43 6.16 9.55
CA ALA A 8 2.64 6.35 10.35
C ALA A 8 3.23 7.77 10.18
N LEU A 9 3.37 8.23 8.92
CA LEU A 9 3.85 9.57 8.60
C LEU A 9 2.95 10.68 9.17
N ALA A 10 1.64 10.44 9.20
CA ALA A 10 0.66 11.38 9.74
C ALA A 10 0.44 11.24 11.27
N GLY A 11 1.18 10.37 11.95
CA GLY A 11 1.01 10.11 13.40
C GLY A 11 -0.35 9.52 13.74
N LYS A 12 -0.91 8.66 12.87
CA LYS A 12 -2.19 7.98 13.09
C LYS A 12 -1.97 6.54 13.53
N ASP A 13 -2.69 6.14 14.55
CA ASP A 13 -2.53 4.82 15.17
C ASP A 13 -3.40 3.72 14.53
N VAL A 14 -4.43 4.11 13.77
CA VAL A 14 -5.40 3.18 13.21
C VAL A 14 -5.29 3.13 11.69
N VAL A 15 -5.09 1.92 11.19
CA VAL A 15 -5.07 1.58 9.77
C VAL A 15 -6.16 0.54 9.52
N THR A 16 -7.24 0.98 8.90
CA THR A 16 -8.44 0.17 8.68
C THR A 16 -8.44 -0.44 7.29
N SER A 17 -8.90 -1.68 7.18
CA SER A 17 -9.23 -2.31 5.91
C SER A 17 -10.65 -2.86 5.96
N GLU A 18 -11.47 -2.47 4.99
CA GLU A 18 -12.68 -3.21 4.63
C GLU A 18 -12.22 -4.50 3.94
N THR A 19 -12.73 -5.64 4.41
CA THR A 19 -12.09 -6.92 4.13
C THR A 19 -13.12 -8.00 3.82
N PHE A 20 -12.66 -9.06 3.13
CA PHE A 20 -13.42 -10.23 2.71
C PHE A 20 -14.45 -9.95 1.61
N THR A 21 -14.22 -8.90 0.82
CA THR A 21 -14.97 -8.63 -0.40
C THR A 21 -14.58 -9.64 -1.46
N CYS A 22 -15.53 -10.39 -1.99
CA CYS A 22 -15.33 -11.34 -3.10
C CYS A 22 -14.20 -12.36 -2.89
N LEU A 23 -14.11 -12.95 -1.71
CA LEU A 23 -13.03 -13.88 -1.34
C LEU A 23 -12.78 -14.97 -2.39
N TYR A 24 -13.83 -15.58 -2.93
CA TYR A 24 -13.75 -16.62 -3.97
C TYR A 24 -14.32 -16.18 -5.32
N GLY A 25 -14.34 -14.89 -5.57
CA GLY A 25 -14.82 -14.30 -6.82
C GLY A 25 -16.16 -13.60 -6.72
N TRP A 26 -16.52 -12.97 -7.84
CA TRP A 26 -17.72 -12.16 -7.94
C TRP A 26 -18.95 -13.00 -8.24
N ARG A 27 -20.05 -12.64 -7.59
CA ARG A 27 -21.36 -13.14 -7.96
C ARG A 27 -21.69 -12.67 -9.37
N LYS A 28 -22.11 -13.59 -10.23
CA LYS A 28 -22.70 -13.20 -11.51
C LYS A 28 -24.02 -12.46 -11.26
N TRP A 29 -24.31 -11.47 -12.08
CA TRP A 29 -25.54 -10.69 -11.99
C TRP A 29 -26.75 -11.63 -11.90
N GLY A 30 -27.53 -11.51 -10.82
CA GLY A 30 -28.73 -12.34 -10.59
C GLY A 30 -28.51 -13.76 -10.02
N GLY A 31 -27.28 -14.16 -9.67
CA GLY A 31 -26.98 -15.48 -9.10
C GLY A 31 -26.00 -15.47 -7.93
N LYS A 32 -25.76 -16.59 -7.27
CA LYS A 32 -24.64 -16.79 -6.35
C LYS A 32 -23.32 -16.69 -7.10
N GLY A 33 -22.28 -16.20 -6.43
CA GLY A 33 -20.90 -16.39 -6.87
C GLY A 33 -20.52 -17.87 -6.92
N PRO A 34 -19.51 -18.28 -7.72
CA PRO A 34 -19.17 -19.70 -7.89
C PRO A 34 -18.80 -20.31 -6.59
N HIS A 35 -18.45 -19.93 -5.56
CA HIS A 35 -18.09 -20.57 -4.28
C HIS A 35 -18.61 -19.78 -3.07
N GLN A 36 -19.64 -18.99 -3.27
CA GLN A 36 -20.29 -18.27 -2.18
C GLN A 36 -20.97 -19.29 -1.24
N ASP A 37 -20.85 -19.12 0.06
CA ASP A 37 -21.21 -20.04 1.13
C ASP A 37 -20.27 -21.27 1.30
N GLU A 38 -19.11 -21.25 0.64
CA GLU A 38 -18.06 -22.26 0.79
C GLU A 38 -16.83 -21.69 1.51
N GLU A 39 -16.89 -20.44 1.95
CA GLU A 39 -15.79 -19.72 2.54
C GLU A 39 -15.26 -20.42 3.79
N GLN A 40 -13.94 -20.60 3.84
CA GLN A 40 -13.26 -21.19 4.97
C GLN A 40 -12.61 -20.13 5.86
N VAL A 41 -12.74 -20.28 7.17
CA VAL A 41 -12.07 -19.39 8.14
C VAL A 41 -10.56 -19.38 7.95
N ALA A 42 -9.97 -20.51 7.52
CA ALA A 42 -8.54 -20.60 7.22
C ALA A 42 -8.10 -19.63 6.14
N ASP A 43 -8.90 -19.49 5.06
CA ASP A 43 -8.58 -18.58 3.95
C ASP A 43 -8.78 -17.12 4.37
N MET A 44 -9.84 -16.84 5.11
CA MET A 44 -10.06 -15.50 5.67
C MET A 44 -8.95 -15.10 6.64
N ARG A 45 -8.46 -16.05 7.43
CA ARG A 45 -7.33 -15.83 8.33
C ARG A 45 -6.05 -15.53 7.58
N LEU A 46 -5.76 -16.25 6.49
CA LEU A 46 -4.60 -16.00 5.64
C LEU A 46 -4.62 -14.55 5.10
N ILE A 47 -5.77 -14.07 4.64
CA ILE A 47 -5.94 -12.69 4.17
C ILE A 47 -5.77 -11.68 5.31
N ALA A 48 -6.41 -11.93 6.47
CA ALA A 48 -6.26 -11.06 7.63
C ALA A 48 -4.80 -10.96 8.09
N ASP A 49 -4.08 -12.09 8.13
CA ASP A 49 -2.68 -12.14 8.52
C ASP A 49 -1.78 -11.38 7.51
N ALA A 50 -2.06 -11.51 6.21
CA ALA A 50 -1.38 -10.73 5.18
C ALA A 50 -1.63 -9.22 5.33
N LEU A 51 -2.84 -8.81 5.66
CA LEU A 51 -3.19 -7.41 5.94
C LEU A 51 -2.46 -6.91 7.19
N PHE A 52 -2.47 -7.67 8.28
CA PHE A 52 -1.73 -7.35 9.50
C PHE A 52 -0.23 -7.22 9.23
N ALA A 53 0.38 -8.16 8.51
CA ALA A 53 1.79 -8.09 8.13
C ALA A 53 2.13 -6.86 7.27
N ASN A 54 1.14 -6.27 6.60
CA ASN A 54 1.27 -5.04 5.84
C ASN A 54 0.85 -3.77 6.61
N GLY A 55 0.59 -3.89 7.90
CA GLY A 55 0.37 -2.75 8.79
C GLY A 55 -1.08 -2.36 9.01
N THR A 56 -2.06 -3.08 8.45
CA THR A 56 -3.46 -2.96 8.86
C THR A 56 -3.58 -3.38 10.31
N ASN A 57 -4.34 -2.67 11.11
CA ASN A 57 -4.56 -2.99 12.52
C ASN A 57 -6.03 -2.85 12.95
N GLN A 58 -6.92 -2.73 11.98
CA GLN A 58 -8.38 -2.81 12.16
C GLN A 58 -8.99 -3.44 10.92
N ILE A 59 -9.69 -4.57 11.12
CA ILE A 59 -10.47 -5.24 10.09
C ILE A 59 -11.93 -4.82 10.24
N ILE A 60 -12.54 -4.41 9.15
CA ILE A 60 -13.99 -4.19 9.05
C ILE A 60 -14.53 -5.17 8.02
N TRP A 61 -15.48 -5.98 8.44
CA TRP A 61 -16.18 -6.86 7.52
C TRP A 61 -16.94 -6.06 6.47
N HIS A 62 -16.96 -6.54 5.24
CA HIS A 62 -17.76 -5.94 4.16
C HIS A 62 -19.26 -6.22 4.38
N GLY A 63 -19.66 -6.18 5.58
CA GLY A 63 -21.04 -6.15 5.97
C GLY A 63 -21.68 -7.53 6.18
N MET A 64 -22.79 -7.45 6.87
CA MET A 64 -23.70 -8.56 7.08
C MET A 64 -25.03 -8.18 6.43
N PRO A 65 -25.51 -8.91 5.42
CA PRO A 65 -26.77 -8.61 4.78
C PRO A 65 -27.91 -8.77 5.78
N TYR A 66 -28.87 -7.85 5.74
CA TYR A 66 -30.09 -7.98 6.53
C TYR A 66 -31.01 -9.00 5.90
N ASN A 67 -31.39 -10.00 6.68
CA ASN A 67 -32.43 -10.98 6.35
C ASN A 67 -33.62 -10.83 7.30
N GLU A 68 -34.80 -10.61 6.77
CA GLU A 68 -36.01 -10.51 7.57
C GLU A 68 -36.34 -11.86 8.20
N LYS A 69 -36.68 -11.85 9.51
CA LYS A 69 -37.01 -13.06 10.24
C LYS A 69 -38.21 -13.77 9.58
N GLY A 70 -38.05 -15.05 9.27
CA GLY A 70 -39.10 -15.89 8.69
C GLY A 70 -39.10 -15.96 7.15
N LYS A 71 -38.23 -15.20 6.45
CA LYS A 71 -37.95 -15.45 5.05
C LYS A 71 -36.86 -16.50 4.91
N GLY A 72 -36.83 -17.17 3.77
CA GLY A 72 -35.94 -18.31 3.53
C GLY A 72 -34.46 -17.97 3.75
N LYS A 73 -33.65 -19.00 4.01
CA LYS A 73 -32.20 -18.86 4.11
C LYS A 73 -31.67 -18.20 2.85
N ASN A 74 -30.76 -17.25 3.03
CA ASN A 74 -29.97 -16.69 1.93
C ASN A 74 -30.73 -15.81 0.91
N ASP A 75 -31.88 -15.27 1.26
CA ASP A 75 -32.62 -14.41 0.33
C ASP A 75 -31.86 -13.11 -0.01
N ASN A 76 -31.04 -12.61 0.92
CA ASN A 76 -30.25 -11.39 0.74
C ASN A 76 -28.75 -11.67 0.82
N HIS A 77 -28.23 -12.38 -0.17
CA HIS A 77 -26.78 -12.49 -0.37
C HIS A 77 -26.24 -11.21 -1.00
N PHE A 78 -25.29 -10.60 -0.34
CA PHE A 78 -24.58 -9.47 -0.94
C PHE A 78 -23.58 -9.99 -1.98
N TYR A 79 -23.69 -9.52 -3.21
CA TYR A 79 -22.96 -10.07 -4.37
C TYR A 79 -21.44 -9.93 -4.29
N ALA A 80 -20.94 -9.04 -3.45
CA ALA A 80 -19.52 -8.66 -3.36
C ALA A 80 -18.87 -9.01 -2.03
N SER A 81 -19.51 -9.80 -1.17
CA SER A 81 -18.94 -10.12 0.14
C SER A 81 -19.05 -11.59 0.50
N VAL A 82 -18.25 -11.99 1.47
CA VAL A 82 -18.47 -13.22 2.23
C VAL A 82 -19.81 -13.13 2.95
N HIS A 83 -20.61 -14.17 2.89
CA HIS A 83 -21.89 -14.19 3.59
C HIS A 83 -21.68 -14.35 5.10
N VAL A 84 -21.89 -13.26 5.83
CA VAL A 84 -21.76 -13.22 7.29
C VAL A 84 -23.15 -13.14 7.92
N GLY A 85 -23.44 -14.02 8.85
CA GLY A 85 -24.72 -14.00 9.54
C GLY A 85 -24.97 -15.27 10.36
N PRO A 86 -26.16 -15.39 10.97
CA PRO A 86 -26.51 -16.55 11.79
C PRO A 86 -26.66 -17.86 11.00
N ASP A 87 -26.76 -17.76 9.70
CA ASP A 87 -26.84 -18.86 8.73
C ASP A 87 -25.56 -19.03 7.89
N ALA A 88 -24.51 -18.26 8.17
CA ALA A 88 -23.21 -18.41 7.50
C ALA A 88 -22.66 -19.83 7.68
N TYR A 89 -21.99 -20.33 6.65
CA TYR A 89 -21.34 -21.65 6.69
C TYR A 89 -20.37 -21.81 7.87
N PHE A 90 -19.64 -20.76 8.20
CA PHE A 90 -18.65 -20.72 9.27
C PHE A 90 -19.14 -20.08 10.58
N LYS A 91 -20.44 -19.91 10.76
CA LYS A 91 -21.04 -19.21 11.92
C LYS A 91 -20.49 -19.66 13.28
N ASP A 92 -20.28 -20.96 13.45
CA ASP A 92 -19.81 -21.54 14.70
C ASP A 92 -18.34 -21.19 15.02
N GLN A 93 -17.58 -20.79 14.01
CA GLN A 93 -16.18 -20.35 14.11
C GLN A 93 -16.03 -18.82 14.13
N LEU A 94 -17.10 -18.08 13.85
CA LEU A 94 -17.04 -16.62 13.66
C LEU A 94 -16.58 -15.90 14.94
N LYS A 95 -17.05 -16.36 16.09
CA LYS A 95 -16.64 -15.76 17.37
C LYS A 95 -15.14 -15.90 17.59
N ASP A 96 -14.60 -17.09 17.45
CA ASP A 96 -13.18 -17.37 17.71
C ASP A 96 -12.29 -16.63 16.70
N PHE A 97 -12.72 -16.52 15.45
CA PHE A 97 -12.02 -15.76 14.44
C PHE A 97 -12.03 -14.24 14.72
N ASN A 98 -13.16 -13.69 15.16
CA ASN A 98 -13.25 -12.29 15.58
C ASN A 98 -12.39 -12.01 16.83
N ASP A 99 -12.38 -12.93 17.80
CA ASP A 99 -11.53 -12.82 18.98
C ASP A 99 -10.04 -12.83 18.60
N TYR A 100 -9.65 -13.69 17.64
CA TYR A 100 -8.30 -13.70 17.07
C TYR A 100 -7.93 -12.35 16.45
N MET A 101 -8.75 -11.85 15.52
CA MET A 101 -8.49 -10.56 14.85
C MET A 101 -8.43 -9.41 15.85
N THR A 102 -9.31 -9.40 16.84
CA THR A 102 -9.34 -8.41 17.92
C THR A 102 -8.03 -8.43 18.72
N LYS A 103 -7.57 -9.62 19.10
CA LYS A 103 -6.32 -9.79 19.85
C LYS A 103 -5.12 -9.30 19.05
N VAL A 104 -5.00 -9.67 17.77
CA VAL A 104 -3.91 -9.20 16.90
C VAL A 104 -3.97 -7.68 16.74
N SER A 105 -5.14 -7.12 16.46
CA SER A 105 -5.34 -5.67 16.35
C SER A 105 -4.89 -4.91 17.60
N GLN A 106 -5.23 -5.43 18.80
CA GLN A 106 -4.80 -4.83 20.07
C GLN A 106 -3.28 -4.84 20.24
N TYR A 107 -2.60 -5.92 19.82
CA TYR A 107 -1.13 -5.97 19.86
C TYR A 107 -0.50 -5.01 18.87
N MET A 108 -1.01 -4.94 17.64
CA MET A 108 -0.46 -4.09 16.59
C MET A 108 -0.62 -2.58 16.83
N ARG A 109 -1.51 -2.21 17.76
CA ARG A 109 -1.69 -0.81 18.21
C ARG A 109 -0.80 -0.43 19.38
N LYS A 110 0.03 -1.36 19.88
CA LYS A 110 0.99 -1.06 20.96
C LYS A 110 2.31 -0.61 20.35
N GLY A 111 2.92 0.41 20.97
CA GLY A 111 4.20 0.95 20.55
C GLY A 111 4.08 1.89 19.34
N GLN A 112 5.18 2.08 18.66
CA GLN A 112 5.30 2.98 17.50
C GLN A 112 5.83 2.21 16.30
N VAL A 113 5.42 2.64 15.11
CA VAL A 113 5.97 2.11 13.87
C VAL A 113 7.43 2.54 13.76
N TYR A 114 8.31 1.60 13.43
CA TYR A 114 9.72 1.85 13.20
C TYR A 114 10.08 1.46 11.76
N SER A 115 10.92 2.28 11.13
CA SER A 115 11.50 1.99 9.82
C SER A 115 12.78 2.77 9.62
N ASP A 116 13.84 2.10 9.15
CA ASP A 116 15.10 2.74 8.81
C ASP A 116 15.11 3.36 7.41
N VAL A 117 14.23 2.88 6.53
CA VAL A 117 14.27 3.20 5.10
C VAL A 117 12.99 3.89 4.65
N ALA A 118 13.13 5.09 4.12
CA ALA A 118 12.10 5.71 3.30
C ALA A 118 12.20 5.16 1.88
N LEU A 119 11.09 4.73 1.29
CA LEU A 119 11.03 4.23 -0.09
C LEU A 119 10.12 5.13 -0.92
N TYR A 120 10.65 5.69 -2.00
CA TYR A 120 9.87 6.57 -2.85
C TYR A 120 8.75 5.81 -3.57
N LEU A 121 7.53 6.28 -3.44
CA LEU A 121 6.35 5.66 -4.03
C LEU A 121 6.34 5.87 -5.55
N PRO A 122 6.27 4.81 -6.38
CA PRO A 122 6.30 4.90 -7.84
C PRO A 122 4.95 5.37 -8.42
N LEU A 123 4.47 6.52 -7.98
CA LEU A 123 3.19 7.07 -8.40
C LEU A 123 3.22 7.48 -9.87
N GLU A 124 4.31 8.09 -10.30
CA GLU A 124 4.53 8.50 -11.68
C GLU A 124 4.62 7.29 -12.62
N ASP A 125 5.19 6.17 -12.17
CA ASP A 125 5.22 4.91 -12.93
C ASP A 125 3.79 4.41 -13.20
N SER A 126 2.91 4.52 -12.21
CA SER A 126 1.50 4.14 -12.36
C SER A 126 0.76 5.01 -13.39
N TRP A 127 1.13 6.28 -13.50
CA TRP A 127 0.51 7.19 -14.46
C TRP A 127 1.08 7.05 -15.88
N MET A 128 2.33 6.62 -15.99
CA MET A 128 3.06 6.57 -17.27
C MET A 128 3.14 5.17 -17.84
N GLY A 129 2.90 4.14 -17.04
CA GLY A 129 3.19 2.75 -17.40
C GLY A 129 2.24 2.15 -18.43
N VAL A 130 0.97 2.59 -18.47
CA VAL A 130 -0.03 2.02 -19.38
C VAL A 130 -0.99 3.12 -19.84
N GLU A 131 -1.24 3.21 -21.14
CA GLU A 131 -2.39 3.95 -21.67
C GLU A 131 -3.66 3.14 -21.36
N TYR A 132 -4.67 3.83 -20.85
CA TYR A 132 -5.98 3.25 -20.64
C TYR A 132 -6.59 2.93 -22.01
N PRO A 133 -6.81 1.67 -22.37
CA PRO A 133 -7.45 1.33 -23.64
C PRO A 133 -8.84 1.95 -23.70
N ASP A 134 -9.24 2.50 -24.83
CA ASP A 134 -10.56 3.15 -25.00
C ASP A 134 -11.73 2.22 -24.61
N SER A 135 -11.57 0.91 -24.84
CA SER A 135 -12.55 -0.12 -24.46
C SER A 135 -12.66 -0.37 -22.96
N LEU A 136 -11.73 0.13 -22.16
CA LEU A 136 -11.65 -0.11 -20.72
C LEU A 136 -11.75 1.17 -19.87
N GLN A 137 -12.21 2.27 -20.47
CA GLN A 137 -12.39 3.55 -19.75
C GLN A 137 -13.62 3.55 -18.85
N MET A 138 -13.70 2.57 -17.96
CA MET A 138 -14.77 2.42 -16.99
C MET A 138 -14.22 2.69 -15.59
N PRO A 139 -14.91 3.45 -14.73
CA PRO A 139 -14.38 3.83 -13.41
C PRO A 139 -14.15 2.65 -12.45
N TRP A 140 -14.64 1.47 -12.77
CA TRP A 140 -14.46 0.24 -11.96
C TRP A 140 -13.65 -0.85 -12.67
N VAL A 141 -12.90 -0.51 -13.70
CA VAL A 141 -11.92 -1.44 -14.27
C VAL A 141 -10.73 -1.55 -13.33
N TRP A 142 -10.51 -2.75 -12.86
CA TRP A 142 -9.48 -3.10 -11.88
C TRP A 142 -8.28 -3.71 -12.61
N GLY A 143 -7.10 -3.59 -12.04
CA GLY A 143 -5.94 -4.32 -12.49
C GLY A 143 -4.67 -3.51 -12.58
N GLU A 144 -4.00 -3.61 -13.68
CA GLU A 144 -2.65 -3.09 -13.95
C GLU A 144 -2.52 -1.57 -13.81
N TYR A 145 -3.64 -0.87 -13.80
CA TYR A 145 -3.72 0.59 -13.75
C TYR A 145 -3.72 1.17 -12.33
N GLU A 146 -3.58 0.32 -11.32
CA GLU A 146 -3.65 0.72 -9.93
C GLU A 146 -2.34 0.45 -9.17
N LEU A 147 -2.14 1.18 -8.06
CA LEU A 147 -1.00 0.98 -7.16
C LEU A 147 -1.02 -0.35 -6.40
N ARG A 148 -1.96 -1.25 -6.63
CA ARG A 148 -2.06 -2.52 -5.91
C ARG A 148 -0.92 -3.51 -6.22
N TYR A 149 -0.23 -3.32 -7.33
CA TYR A 149 0.93 -4.14 -7.71
C TYR A 149 2.27 -3.49 -7.35
N VAL A 150 2.25 -2.48 -6.49
CA VAL A 150 3.46 -1.85 -6.00
C VAL A 150 4.00 -2.62 -4.80
N PHE A 151 5.17 -3.19 -4.96
CA PHE A 151 5.89 -3.92 -3.93
C PHE A 151 7.22 -3.26 -3.62
N ALA A 152 7.70 -3.43 -2.39
CA ALA A 152 9.06 -3.04 -2.07
C ALA A 152 10.04 -3.93 -2.88
N PRO A 153 11.11 -3.34 -3.44
CA PRO A 153 12.11 -4.11 -4.20
C PRO A 153 12.79 -5.19 -3.36
N ASP A 154 13.16 -6.30 -3.98
CA ASP A 154 13.77 -7.46 -3.31
C ASP A 154 15.06 -7.11 -2.54
N TYR A 155 15.83 -6.13 -3.02
CA TYR A 155 17.05 -5.70 -2.32
C TYR A 155 16.76 -5.03 -0.96
N LEU A 156 15.50 -4.69 -0.68
CA LEU A 156 15.04 -4.25 0.63
C LEU A 156 14.44 -5.39 1.47
N ALA A 157 14.61 -6.64 1.04
CA ALA A 157 14.15 -7.79 1.83
C ALA A 157 14.78 -7.76 3.23
N GLY A 158 13.96 -7.97 4.26
CA GLY A 158 14.37 -7.85 5.66
C GLY A 158 14.19 -6.46 6.27
N TYR A 159 14.12 -5.40 5.47
CA TYR A 159 13.69 -4.10 5.91
C TYR A 159 12.16 -3.97 5.85
N GLN A 160 11.63 -3.01 6.60
CA GLN A 160 10.21 -2.68 6.58
C GLN A 160 10.04 -1.24 6.09
N PRO A 161 10.35 -0.93 4.81
CA PRO A 161 10.36 0.44 4.34
C PRO A 161 8.97 1.07 4.40
N LEU A 162 8.91 2.37 4.65
CA LEU A 162 7.70 3.16 4.51
C LEU A 162 7.73 3.97 3.22
N TRP A 163 6.60 3.97 2.54
CA TRP A 163 6.41 4.73 1.32
C TRP A 163 6.35 6.22 1.60
N VAL A 164 7.16 7.00 0.88
CA VAL A 164 7.17 8.45 0.89
C VAL A 164 6.93 9.01 -0.52
N ASN A 165 6.47 10.22 -0.63
CA ASN A 165 6.22 10.89 -1.91
C ASN A 165 6.88 12.28 -1.96
N ALA A 166 6.73 12.97 -3.09
CA ALA A 166 7.29 14.31 -3.28
C ALA A 166 6.87 15.31 -2.18
N LYS A 167 5.61 15.25 -1.71
CA LYS A 167 5.14 16.11 -0.64
C LYS A 167 5.89 15.84 0.67
N VAL A 168 6.01 14.58 1.08
CA VAL A 168 6.79 14.19 2.27
C VAL A 168 8.22 14.71 2.16
N LEU A 169 8.88 14.48 1.02
CA LEU A 169 10.26 14.93 0.80
C LEU A 169 10.38 16.47 0.85
N SER A 170 9.38 17.21 0.39
CA SER A 170 9.42 18.68 0.41
C SER A 170 9.30 19.28 1.81
N GLU A 171 8.64 18.57 2.72
CA GLU A 171 8.41 19.00 4.10
C GLU A 171 9.41 18.37 5.10
N ALA A 172 10.10 17.31 4.67
CA ALA A 172 11.09 16.63 5.49
C ALA A 172 12.38 17.44 5.66
N THR A 173 13.06 17.20 6.78
CA THR A 173 14.38 17.77 7.11
C THR A 173 15.39 16.66 7.35
N PHE A 174 16.65 16.89 6.99
CA PHE A 174 17.74 15.98 7.35
C PHE A 174 18.62 16.64 8.40
N THR A 175 18.62 16.09 9.60
CA THR A 175 19.37 16.63 10.75
C THR A 175 19.87 15.46 11.61
N GLU A 176 21.06 15.61 12.18
CA GLU A 176 21.66 14.60 13.08
C GLU A 176 21.73 13.19 12.44
N GLY A 177 21.96 13.13 11.11
CA GLY A 177 22.10 11.87 10.38
C GLY A 177 20.80 11.16 10.05
N VAL A 178 19.64 11.77 10.25
CA VAL A 178 18.33 11.17 9.95
C VAL A 178 17.41 12.13 9.20
N LEU A 179 16.64 11.56 8.28
CA LEU A 179 15.52 12.22 7.61
C LEU A 179 14.32 12.19 8.55
N ARG A 180 13.76 13.36 8.88
CA ARG A 180 12.62 13.48 9.80
C ARG A 180 11.38 14.01 9.05
N TYR A 181 10.26 13.35 9.30
CA TYR A 181 8.94 13.82 8.87
C TYR A 181 7.88 13.37 9.87
N GLY A 182 7.13 14.31 10.45
CA GLY A 182 6.17 14.02 11.51
C GLY A 182 6.84 13.29 12.69
N ALA A 183 6.30 12.15 13.06
CA ALA A 183 6.84 11.28 14.11
C ALA A 183 7.90 10.29 13.60
N MET A 184 8.12 10.22 12.28
CA MET A 184 9.01 9.24 11.66
C MET A 184 10.42 9.80 11.41
N SER A 185 11.39 8.90 11.48
CA SER A 185 12.78 9.18 11.10
C SER A 185 13.35 8.00 10.30
N PHE A 186 14.18 8.32 9.30
CA PHE A 186 14.78 7.35 8.40
C PHE A 186 16.27 7.61 8.25
N SER A 187 17.05 6.56 8.12
CA SER A 187 18.51 6.64 7.91
C SER A 187 18.86 6.78 6.42
N ALA A 188 17.99 6.37 5.53
CA ALA A 188 18.22 6.41 4.08
C ALA A 188 16.93 6.56 3.28
N LEU A 189 17.07 7.04 2.04
CA LEU A 189 16.03 7.06 1.02
C LEU A 189 16.41 6.09 -0.11
N ALA A 190 15.50 5.15 -0.40
CA ALA A 190 15.58 4.29 -1.58
C ALA A 190 14.61 4.79 -2.67
N VAL A 191 15.09 4.80 -3.92
CA VAL A 191 14.33 5.27 -5.09
C VAL A 191 14.49 4.23 -6.20
N ASP A 192 13.40 3.54 -6.53
CA ASP A 192 13.36 2.53 -7.59
C ASP A 192 12.14 2.79 -8.48
N VAL A 193 12.28 3.80 -9.33
CA VAL A 193 11.20 4.26 -10.21
C VAL A 193 11.71 4.46 -11.64
N GLU A 194 10.86 4.19 -12.62
CA GLU A 194 11.16 4.49 -14.03
C GLU A 194 10.89 5.96 -14.34
N TRP A 195 9.89 6.55 -13.70
CA TRP A 195 9.48 7.93 -13.91
C TRP A 195 9.58 8.73 -12.62
N LEU A 196 10.16 9.92 -12.68
CA LEU A 196 10.34 10.79 -11.53
C LEU A 196 10.01 12.23 -11.87
N ASP A 197 9.10 12.83 -11.11
CA ASP A 197 8.80 14.26 -11.26
C ASP A 197 9.99 15.12 -10.86
N ILE A 198 10.20 16.22 -11.58
CA ILE A 198 11.31 17.14 -11.33
C ILE A 198 11.23 17.81 -9.95
N ALA A 199 10.02 18.01 -9.42
CA ALA A 199 9.87 18.56 -8.07
C ALA A 199 10.39 17.58 -7.02
N ALA A 200 10.10 16.28 -7.18
CA ALA A 200 10.66 15.24 -6.32
C ALA A 200 12.18 15.16 -6.43
N LEU A 201 12.72 15.17 -7.65
CA LEU A 201 14.17 15.16 -7.89
C LEU A 201 14.88 16.33 -7.21
N ARG A 202 14.32 17.54 -7.27
CA ARG A 202 14.85 18.71 -6.56
C ARG A 202 14.89 18.52 -5.04
N GLN A 203 13.88 17.90 -4.46
CA GLN A 203 13.86 17.62 -3.03
C GLN A 203 14.87 16.52 -2.65
N MET A 204 15.00 15.49 -3.46
CA MET A 204 16.03 14.46 -3.25
C MET A 204 17.44 15.07 -3.28
N LEU A 205 17.71 15.94 -4.27
CA LEU A 205 18.99 16.64 -4.37
C LEU A 205 19.24 17.55 -3.15
N ARG A 206 18.23 18.30 -2.70
CA ARG A 206 18.34 19.14 -1.49
C ARG A 206 18.71 18.31 -0.28
N LEU A 207 17.96 17.25 0.00
CA LEU A 207 18.19 16.38 1.16
C LEU A 207 19.53 15.64 1.07
N ALA A 208 19.92 15.20 -0.13
CA ALA A 208 21.22 14.57 -0.35
C ALA A 208 22.40 15.56 -0.10
N LYS A 209 22.26 16.82 -0.48
CA LYS A 209 23.24 17.88 -0.15
C LYS A 209 23.34 18.14 1.36
N GLU A 210 22.26 17.94 2.09
CA GLU A 210 22.23 17.98 3.56
C GLU A 210 22.87 16.75 4.20
N GLY A 211 23.18 15.71 3.41
CA GLY A 211 23.89 14.49 3.85
C GLY A 211 23.04 13.22 3.86
N LEU A 212 21.75 13.26 3.43
CA LEU A 212 20.91 12.07 3.40
C LEU A 212 21.49 11.00 2.46
N PRO A 213 21.73 9.77 2.93
CA PRO A 213 22.07 8.66 2.04
C PRO A 213 20.90 8.35 1.09
N VAL A 214 21.18 8.31 -0.22
CA VAL A 214 20.19 8.01 -1.26
C VAL A 214 20.67 6.86 -2.13
N VAL A 215 19.81 5.87 -2.34
CA VAL A 215 20.04 4.78 -3.28
C VAL A 215 19.12 4.97 -4.49
N MET A 216 19.72 5.26 -5.65
CA MET A 216 19.02 5.33 -6.95
C MET A 216 19.17 4.00 -7.66
N ALA A 217 18.14 3.15 -7.61
CA ALA A 217 18.22 1.81 -8.19
C ALA A 217 18.28 1.80 -9.73
N ARG A 218 17.74 2.84 -10.36
CA ARG A 218 17.75 3.03 -11.80
C ARG A 218 17.79 4.53 -12.18
N GLU A 219 18.17 4.84 -13.41
CA GLU A 219 18.06 6.19 -13.95
C GLU A 219 16.61 6.48 -14.34
N PRO A 220 15.95 7.47 -13.69
CA PRO A 220 14.56 7.77 -13.99
C PRO A 220 14.41 8.68 -15.21
N LYS A 221 13.24 8.55 -15.86
CA LYS A 221 12.79 9.46 -16.91
C LYS A 221 11.88 10.55 -16.33
N GLN A 222 11.85 11.72 -16.93
CA GLN A 222 10.88 12.74 -16.53
C GLN A 222 9.51 12.44 -17.14
N PRO A 223 8.40 12.41 -16.34
CA PRO A 223 7.06 12.19 -16.87
C PRO A 223 6.50 13.41 -17.61
N GLY A 224 5.39 13.21 -18.33
CA GLY A 224 4.65 14.27 -19.00
C GLY A 224 5.23 14.71 -20.36
N LYS A 225 4.48 15.58 -21.07
CA LYS A 225 4.84 16.10 -22.39
C LYS A 225 5.86 17.24 -22.31
N ASN A 226 5.75 18.08 -21.29
CA ASN A 226 6.61 19.25 -21.11
C ASN A 226 7.83 18.84 -20.27
N LYS A 227 8.92 18.49 -20.95
CA LYS A 227 10.18 18.14 -20.30
C LYS A 227 10.94 19.39 -19.87
N SER A 228 11.48 19.38 -18.66
CA SER A 228 12.39 20.43 -18.21
C SER A 228 13.81 20.15 -18.70
N ALA A 229 14.46 21.15 -19.25
CA ALA A 229 15.87 21.04 -19.65
C ALA A 229 16.81 20.82 -18.44
N GLU A 230 16.38 21.14 -17.23
CA GLU A 230 17.19 21.00 -16.01
C GLU A 230 17.23 19.57 -15.47
N PHE A 231 16.27 18.70 -15.85
CA PHE A 231 16.13 17.37 -15.23
C PHE A 231 17.42 16.55 -15.26
N ALA A 232 18.03 16.45 -16.45
CA ALA A 232 19.27 15.70 -16.63
C ALA A 232 20.44 16.28 -15.82
N ALA A 233 20.52 17.62 -15.73
CA ALA A 233 21.55 18.30 -14.96
C ALA A 233 21.39 18.06 -13.46
N LEU A 234 20.17 18.14 -12.93
CA LEU A 234 19.84 17.86 -11.53
C LEU A 234 20.14 16.40 -11.16
N TYR A 235 19.76 15.46 -12.04
CA TYR A 235 20.07 14.05 -11.81
C TYR A 235 21.58 13.79 -11.79
N LYS A 236 22.33 14.35 -12.75
CA LYS A 236 23.79 14.25 -12.76
C LYS A 236 24.42 14.85 -11.52
N GLU A 237 23.92 15.98 -11.03
CA GLU A 237 24.38 16.61 -9.80
C GLU A 237 24.09 15.73 -8.58
N LEU A 238 22.89 15.12 -8.49
CA LEU A 238 22.54 14.18 -7.45
C LEU A 238 23.50 12.99 -7.41
N MET A 239 23.74 12.36 -8.56
CA MET A 239 24.61 11.19 -8.68
C MET A 239 26.09 11.47 -8.44
N ALA A 240 26.51 12.73 -8.46
CA ALA A 240 27.88 13.14 -8.15
C ALA A 240 28.17 13.27 -6.64
N LEU A 241 27.13 13.21 -5.79
CA LEU A 241 27.30 13.30 -4.34
C LEU A 241 27.82 11.99 -3.77
N SER A 242 28.75 12.04 -2.81
CA SER A 242 29.39 10.85 -2.21
C SER A 242 28.45 9.96 -1.36
N ASN A 243 27.34 10.50 -0.91
CA ASN A 243 26.29 9.81 -0.15
C ASN A 243 25.13 9.32 -1.04
N VAL A 244 25.27 9.43 -2.36
CA VAL A 244 24.32 8.88 -3.33
C VAL A 244 24.97 7.72 -4.07
N SER A 245 24.29 6.60 -4.13
CA SER A 245 24.77 5.40 -4.80
C SER A 245 23.75 4.88 -5.80
N SER A 246 24.23 4.29 -6.89
CA SER A 246 23.44 3.37 -7.69
C SER A 246 23.43 1.99 -7.03
N ARG A 247 22.36 1.22 -7.20
CA ARG A 247 22.37 -0.18 -6.84
C ARG A 247 23.46 -0.89 -7.69
N PRO A 248 24.32 -1.74 -7.08
CA PRO A 248 25.15 -2.63 -7.89
C PRO A 248 24.25 -3.45 -8.81
N THR A 249 24.52 -3.41 -10.10
CA THR A 249 23.95 -4.37 -11.03
C THR A 249 24.68 -5.69 -10.75
N ASP A 250 23.94 -6.68 -10.22
CA ASP A 250 24.43 -8.04 -10.09
C ASP A 250 24.80 -8.61 -11.47
#